data_449a6cfac14d82aba021408ecba14ed7
#
_entry.id   449a6cfac14d82aba021408ecba14ed7
#
_cell.length_a   1.000
_cell.length_b   1.000
_cell.length_c   1.000
_cell.angle_alpha   90.00
_cell.angle_beta   90.00
_cell.angle_gamma   90.00
#
_symmetry.space_group_name_H-M   'P 1'
#
loop_
_entity.id
_entity.type
_entity.pdbx_description
1 polymer ?
#
loop_
_entity_poly.entity_id
_entity_poly.type
_entity_poly.pdbx_seq_one_letter_code
_entity_poly.pdbx_strand_id
1 'polypeptide(L)'
;MRRMLFHRDYHGYTGGHGKVRDYLDHVQAHPDWSAAVYLSPSSDRAADNPFLDAPGLTEVWMPQAADALLLGGMDWTALPPASASPDQPIVNLVQHVRHADPALPLRGFLSRRAIRVCVSTAVADAIAATGEVNGPIRVIPAAVDSAMLAALGERTSGDGVFIDAVKQPRLGTAIAAELARSGVQADLHVTRLPRADYLGAMAAAAVVVALPDPLEGFYLPGLEALALGRALVQYDCVGSRDYLRDGDNALVPTREAAAIASAALRLHADAAWRTRLCAAGRATAARFDLASERAGVHDLLDGLDDLWRR
;
A
#
# COMPACT_ATOMS: atom_id res chain seq x y z
N MET A 1 27.42 7.79 10.09
CA MET A 1 25.99 7.58 9.82
C MET A 1 25.76 7.96 8.36
N ARG A 2 25.32 7.01 7.53
CA ARG A 2 25.03 7.21 6.11
C ARG A 2 23.70 7.94 5.93
N ARG A 3 23.52 8.62 4.81
CA ARG A 3 22.31 9.41 4.54
C ARG A 3 21.60 8.91 3.28
N MET A 4 20.30 8.57 3.39
CA MET A 4 19.43 8.30 2.26
C MET A 4 18.53 9.51 2.00
N LEU A 5 18.54 10.00 0.75
CA LEU A 5 17.68 11.11 0.34
C LEU A 5 16.53 10.62 -0.51
N PHE A 6 15.33 11.00 -0.08
CA PHE A 6 14.07 10.73 -0.76
C PHE A 6 13.67 11.95 -1.60
N HIS A 7 13.12 11.72 -2.78
CA HIS A 7 12.45 12.76 -3.55
C HIS A 7 10.94 12.56 -3.47
N ARG A 8 10.17 13.63 -3.27
CA ARG A 8 8.70 13.58 -3.36
C ARG A 8 8.15 14.78 -4.09
N ASP A 9 7.15 14.49 -4.94
CA ASP A 9 6.22 15.44 -5.53
C ASP A 9 4.82 15.05 -5.02
N TYR A 10 4.25 15.85 -4.11
CA TYR A 10 3.03 15.50 -3.39
C TYR A 10 1.84 16.33 -3.86
N HIS A 11 0.79 15.66 -4.33
CA HIS A 11 -0.47 16.26 -4.80
C HIS A 11 -1.69 15.54 -4.19
N GLY A 12 -1.77 15.55 -2.85
CA GLY A 12 -2.81 14.88 -2.09
C GLY A 12 -2.46 13.47 -1.65
N TYR A 13 -3.06 13.04 -0.55
CA TYR A 13 -2.75 11.77 0.08
C TYR A 13 -3.16 10.57 -0.78
N THR A 14 -2.27 9.60 -0.89
CA THR A 14 -2.53 8.26 -1.41
C THR A 14 -1.81 7.22 -0.54
N GLY A 15 -2.26 5.97 -0.58
CA GLY A 15 -1.53 4.88 0.09
C GLY A 15 -0.06 4.77 -0.36
N GLY A 16 0.23 5.13 -1.62
CA GLY A 16 1.59 5.17 -2.12
C GLY A 16 2.47 6.23 -1.43
N HIS A 17 1.92 7.41 -1.12
CA HIS A 17 2.65 8.42 -0.34
C HIS A 17 2.84 7.97 1.11
N GLY A 18 1.83 7.35 1.72
CA GLY A 18 1.95 6.75 3.05
C GLY A 18 3.08 5.73 3.11
N LYS A 19 3.17 4.83 2.13
CA LYS A 19 4.26 3.85 2.06
C LYS A 19 5.65 4.46 1.94
N VAL A 20 5.81 5.54 1.15
CA VAL A 20 7.11 6.23 1.12
C VAL A 20 7.44 6.88 2.46
N ARG A 21 6.43 7.38 3.20
CA ARG A 21 6.64 7.86 4.57
C ARG A 21 7.07 6.72 5.51
N ASP A 22 6.42 5.56 5.44
CA ASP A 22 6.85 4.40 6.23
C ASP A 22 8.30 4.01 5.96
N TYR A 23 8.72 3.98 4.68
CA TYR A 23 10.12 3.71 4.30
C TYR A 23 11.08 4.76 4.84
N LEU A 24 10.70 6.03 4.84
CA LEU A 24 11.51 7.09 5.44
C LEU A 24 11.71 6.85 6.94
N ASP A 25 10.62 6.51 7.65
CA ASP A 25 10.65 6.22 9.07
C ASP A 25 11.46 4.92 9.37
N HIS A 26 11.41 3.91 8.50
CA HIS A 26 12.21 2.71 8.62
C HIS A 26 13.70 2.99 8.43
N VAL A 27 14.08 3.80 7.43
CA VAL A 27 15.49 4.22 7.23
C VAL A 27 15.97 5.05 8.41
N GLN A 28 15.15 5.98 8.93
CA GLN A 28 15.49 6.80 10.09
C GLN A 28 15.65 5.97 11.37
N ALA A 29 14.96 4.86 11.49
CA ALA A 29 15.06 3.95 12.63
C ALA A 29 16.29 3.02 12.58
N HIS A 30 17.04 3.00 11.47
CA HIS A 30 18.24 2.17 11.34
C HIS A 30 19.42 2.83 12.07
N PRO A 31 20.25 2.06 12.83
CA PRO A 31 21.33 2.66 13.65
C PRO A 31 22.40 3.38 12.84
N ASP A 32 22.68 2.92 11.61
CA ASP A 32 23.77 3.45 10.78
C ASP A 32 23.31 4.41 9.67
N TRP A 33 22.00 4.65 9.56
CA TRP A 33 21.40 5.48 8.52
C TRP A 33 20.62 6.66 9.10
N SER A 34 20.53 7.73 8.31
CA SER A 34 19.58 8.82 8.49
C SER A 34 18.77 9.01 7.23
N ALA A 35 17.51 9.39 7.37
CA ALA A 35 16.63 9.71 6.26
C ALA A 35 16.52 11.23 6.08
N ALA A 36 16.43 11.67 4.82
CA ALA A 36 16.03 13.02 4.48
C ALA A 36 15.04 12.97 3.31
N VAL A 37 14.09 13.90 3.29
CA VAL A 37 13.13 14.02 2.20
C VAL A 37 13.14 15.41 1.61
N TYR A 38 13.28 15.49 0.29
CA TYR A 38 13.05 16.69 -0.47
C TYR A 38 11.62 16.70 -0.99
N LEU A 39 10.90 17.79 -0.73
CA LEU A 39 9.61 18.08 -1.35
C LEU A 39 9.81 19.05 -2.50
N SER A 40 9.31 18.69 -3.69
CA SER A 40 9.36 19.56 -4.85
C SER A 40 8.62 20.89 -4.59
N PRO A 41 8.95 21.98 -5.28
CA PRO A 41 8.26 23.26 -5.11
C PRO A 41 6.78 23.21 -5.49
N SER A 42 6.38 22.25 -6.34
CA SER A 42 5.00 22.00 -6.74
C SER A 42 4.19 21.19 -5.72
N SER A 43 4.83 20.64 -4.68
CA SER A 43 4.16 19.82 -3.67
C SER A 43 3.17 20.65 -2.85
N ASP A 44 1.97 20.10 -2.67
CA ASP A 44 0.96 20.66 -1.77
C ASP A 44 1.47 20.63 -0.32
N ARG A 45 1.28 21.74 0.39
CA ARG A 45 1.61 21.91 1.80
C ARG A 45 0.37 21.78 2.70
N ALA A 46 -0.63 20.99 2.26
CA ALA A 46 -1.83 20.72 3.04
C ALA A 46 -1.53 19.86 4.27
N ALA A 47 -2.39 19.95 5.29
CA ALA A 47 -2.19 19.26 6.56
C ALA A 47 -2.16 17.73 6.46
N ASP A 48 -2.68 17.17 5.38
CA ASP A 48 -2.64 15.73 5.08
C ASP A 48 -1.35 15.26 4.41
N ASN A 49 -0.40 16.18 4.12
CA ASN A 49 0.90 15.83 3.58
C ASN A 49 1.78 15.20 4.66
N PRO A 50 2.07 13.88 4.57
CA PRO A 50 2.77 13.15 5.62
C PRO A 50 4.27 13.46 5.73
N PHE A 51 4.78 14.34 4.86
CA PHE A 51 6.20 14.68 4.84
C PHE A 51 6.52 16.01 5.51
N LEU A 52 5.52 16.82 5.89
CA LEU A 52 5.76 18.14 6.49
C LEU A 52 6.40 18.07 7.88
N ASP A 53 6.14 17.01 8.63
CA ASP A 53 6.72 16.73 9.94
C ASP A 53 7.83 15.67 9.88
N ALA A 54 8.27 15.30 8.66
CA ALA A 54 9.29 14.28 8.48
C ALA A 54 10.65 14.76 9.01
N PRO A 55 11.39 13.92 9.73
CA PRO A 55 12.77 14.22 10.06
C PRO A 55 13.58 14.41 8.79
N GLY A 56 14.45 15.43 8.77
CA GLY A 56 15.31 15.72 7.63
C GLY A 56 14.61 16.29 6.39
N LEU A 57 13.42 16.93 6.56
CA LEU A 57 12.80 17.70 5.48
C LEU A 57 13.78 18.74 4.96
N THR A 58 13.99 18.78 3.64
CA THR A 58 14.88 19.73 2.96
C THR A 58 14.20 20.40 1.78
N GLU A 59 14.52 21.66 1.56
CA GLU A 59 14.01 22.44 0.42
C GLU A 59 14.96 22.43 -0.79
N VAL A 60 16.11 21.79 -0.65
CA VAL A 60 17.12 21.76 -1.71
C VAL A 60 17.35 20.31 -2.16
N TRP A 61 17.14 20.06 -3.46
CA TRP A 61 17.45 18.78 -4.08
C TRP A 61 18.95 18.70 -4.40
N MET A 62 19.69 17.97 -3.57
CA MET A 62 21.12 17.74 -3.72
C MET A 62 21.42 16.24 -3.69
N PRO A 63 21.07 15.48 -4.75
CA PRO A 63 21.24 14.03 -4.76
C PRO A 63 22.68 13.59 -4.52
N GLN A 64 23.68 14.34 -5.02
CA GLN A 64 25.10 14.01 -4.87
C GLN A 64 25.63 14.15 -3.42
N ALA A 65 24.89 14.82 -2.53
CA ALA A 65 25.24 14.96 -1.12
C ALA A 65 24.73 13.81 -0.23
N ALA A 66 24.07 12.82 -0.82
CA ALA A 66 23.56 11.65 -0.11
C ALA A 66 24.36 10.39 -0.47
N ASP A 67 24.45 9.46 0.49
CA ASP A 67 25.11 8.17 0.28
C ASP A 67 24.24 7.21 -0.56
N ALA A 68 22.92 7.39 -0.54
CA ALA A 68 21.97 6.65 -1.37
C ALA A 68 20.72 7.48 -1.66
N LEU A 69 19.97 7.11 -2.70
CA LEU A 69 18.70 7.74 -3.05
C LEU A 69 17.55 6.73 -2.94
N LEU A 70 16.35 7.21 -2.54
CA LEU A 70 15.11 6.47 -2.73
C LEU A 70 14.18 7.25 -3.66
N LEU A 71 13.80 6.60 -4.75
CA LEU A 71 12.92 7.15 -5.79
C LEU A 71 11.71 6.23 -6.01
N GLY A 72 10.52 6.81 -6.08
CA GLY A 72 9.28 6.10 -6.36
C GLY A 72 8.52 6.72 -7.53
N GLY A 73 7.90 5.91 -8.38
CA GLY A 73 7.05 6.41 -9.46
C GLY A 73 7.76 7.42 -10.37
N MET A 74 7.20 8.61 -10.50
CA MET A 74 7.72 9.68 -11.36
C MET A 74 8.87 10.49 -10.76
N ASP A 75 9.31 10.21 -9.53
CA ASP A 75 10.46 10.90 -8.91
C ASP A 75 11.75 10.78 -9.75
N TRP A 76 11.82 9.77 -10.59
CA TRP A 76 12.92 9.59 -11.55
C TRP A 76 13.14 10.77 -12.48
N THR A 77 12.12 11.60 -12.72
CA THR A 77 12.25 12.80 -13.55
C THR A 77 13.14 13.86 -12.90
N ALA A 78 13.23 13.87 -11.57
CA ALA A 78 14.11 14.78 -10.82
C ALA A 78 15.58 14.36 -10.83
N LEU A 79 15.91 13.16 -11.33
CA LEU A 79 17.28 12.67 -11.47
C LEU A 79 17.60 12.38 -12.93
N PRO A 80 18.02 13.37 -13.73
CA PRO A 80 18.47 13.13 -15.11
C PRO A 80 19.62 12.10 -15.15
N PRO A 81 19.73 11.27 -16.21
CA PRO A 81 20.78 10.23 -16.29
C PRO A 81 22.21 10.76 -16.07
N ALA A 82 22.50 11.95 -16.59
CA ALA A 82 23.83 12.59 -16.42
C ALA A 82 24.14 13.03 -14.96
N SER A 83 23.13 13.09 -14.11
CA SER A 83 23.28 13.51 -12.71
C SER A 83 23.42 12.32 -11.74
N ALA A 84 23.23 11.09 -12.20
CA ALA A 84 23.39 9.90 -11.38
C ALA A 84 24.88 9.52 -11.30
N SER A 85 25.40 9.38 -10.07
CA SER A 85 26.74 8.84 -9.86
C SER A 85 26.71 7.31 -10.04
N PRO A 86 27.64 6.69 -10.77
CA PRO A 86 27.68 5.24 -10.93
C PRO A 86 27.89 4.49 -9.61
N ASP A 87 28.51 5.14 -8.63
CA ASP A 87 28.85 4.56 -7.32
C ASP A 87 27.77 4.81 -6.25
N GLN A 88 26.77 5.65 -6.54
CA GLN A 88 25.71 5.97 -5.59
C GLN A 88 24.51 5.01 -5.74
N PRO A 89 24.22 4.18 -4.73
CA PRO A 89 23.07 3.30 -4.76
C PRO A 89 21.74 4.06 -4.91
N ILE A 90 20.89 3.54 -5.78
CA ILE A 90 19.51 4.01 -5.96
C ILE A 90 18.58 2.88 -5.59
N VAL A 91 17.75 3.08 -4.60
CA VAL A 91 16.61 2.22 -4.27
C VAL A 91 15.38 2.76 -4.99
N ASN A 92 14.77 1.94 -5.82
CA ASN A 92 13.51 2.30 -6.48
C ASN A 92 12.36 1.53 -5.87
N LEU A 93 11.48 2.23 -5.15
CA LEU A 93 10.26 1.66 -4.60
C LEU A 93 9.20 1.54 -5.69
N VAL A 94 8.88 0.29 -6.06
CA VAL A 94 7.91 -0.06 -7.11
C VAL A 94 6.62 -0.53 -6.46
N GLN A 95 5.60 0.31 -6.55
CA GLN A 95 4.35 0.14 -5.79
C GLN A 95 3.17 -0.35 -6.63
N HIS A 96 3.35 -0.61 -7.93
CA HIS A 96 2.24 -0.98 -8.80
C HIS A 96 2.71 -1.75 -10.04
N VAL A 97 1.92 -2.74 -10.47
CA VAL A 97 2.19 -3.55 -11.68
C VAL A 97 2.24 -2.71 -12.97
N ARG A 98 1.63 -1.51 -12.99
CA ARG A 98 1.67 -0.59 -14.14
C ARG A 98 3.08 -0.09 -14.51
N HIS A 99 4.09 -0.31 -13.66
CA HIS A 99 5.49 -0.07 -14.06
C HIS A 99 5.92 -0.98 -15.22
N ALA A 100 5.21 -2.07 -15.47
CA ALA A 100 5.43 -2.95 -16.61
C ALA A 100 4.66 -2.53 -17.88
N ASP A 101 3.77 -1.54 -17.80
CA ASP A 101 2.94 -1.09 -18.92
C ASP A 101 3.76 -0.28 -19.93
N PRO A 102 3.89 -0.75 -21.20
CA PRO A 102 4.67 -0.04 -22.24
C PRO A 102 4.09 1.32 -22.63
N ALA A 103 2.81 1.57 -22.32
CA ALA A 103 2.18 2.85 -22.60
C ALA A 103 2.52 3.94 -21.56
N LEU A 104 3.13 3.57 -20.44
CA LEU A 104 3.41 4.49 -19.35
C LEU A 104 4.90 4.87 -19.25
N PRO A 105 5.23 6.14 -18.94
CA PRO A 105 6.62 6.58 -18.74
C PRO A 105 7.37 5.78 -17.67
N LEU A 106 6.64 5.22 -16.69
CA LEU A 106 7.17 4.43 -15.60
C LEU A 106 8.01 3.24 -16.08
N ARG A 107 7.63 2.63 -17.21
CA ARG A 107 8.36 1.50 -17.78
C ARG A 107 9.78 1.89 -18.22
N GLY A 108 9.93 3.07 -18.82
CA GLY A 108 11.24 3.55 -19.27
C GLY A 108 12.27 3.68 -18.14
N PHE A 109 11.81 3.83 -16.89
CA PHE A 109 12.72 3.89 -15.76
C PHE A 109 13.27 2.51 -15.33
N LEU A 110 12.69 1.40 -15.80
CA LEU A 110 13.19 0.06 -15.48
C LEU A 110 14.59 -0.21 -16.06
N SER A 111 14.93 0.42 -17.18
CA SER A 111 16.26 0.30 -17.80
C SER A 111 17.35 1.09 -17.05
N ARG A 112 16.99 2.00 -16.15
CA ARG A 112 17.94 2.75 -15.32
C ARG A 112 18.41 1.88 -14.18
N ARG A 113 19.72 1.89 -13.87
CA ARG A 113 20.28 1.08 -12.77
C ARG A 113 19.67 1.46 -11.44
N ALA A 114 19.09 0.48 -10.71
CA ALA A 114 18.61 0.62 -9.35
C ALA A 114 18.33 -0.75 -8.71
N ILE A 115 18.33 -0.79 -7.37
CA ILE A 115 17.79 -1.88 -6.59
C ILE A 115 16.26 -1.71 -6.55
N ARG A 116 15.51 -2.64 -7.17
CA ARG A 116 14.05 -2.57 -7.23
C ARG A 116 13.45 -3.18 -5.98
N VAL A 117 12.77 -2.39 -5.19
CA VAL A 117 12.00 -2.87 -4.03
C VAL A 117 10.53 -2.87 -4.42
N CYS A 118 9.96 -4.07 -4.54
CA CYS A 118 8.58 -4.30 -4.94
C CYS A 118 7.71 -4.57 -3.73
N VAL A 119 6.55 -3.91 -3.65
CA VAL A 119 5.62 -4.04 -2.52
C VAL A 119 4.82 -5.35 -2.49
N SER A 120 4.96 -6.19 -3.52
CA SER A 120 4.31 -7.51 -3.63
C SER A 120 5.06 -8.40 -4.62
N THR A 121 4.83 -9.70 -4.51
CA THR A 121 5.30 -10.70 -5.49
C THR A 121 4.79 -10.39 -6.89
N ALA A 122 3.51 -10.02 -7.01
CA ALA A 122 2.90 -9.69 -8.30
C ALA A 122 3.55 -8.47 -8.98
N VAL A 123 3.99 -7.46 -8.22
CA VAL A 123 4.72 -6.31 -8.77
C VAL A 123 6.11 -6.73 -9.25
N ALA A 124 6.81 -7.57 -8.48
CA ALA A 124 8.12 -8.10 -8.85
C ALA A 124 8.04 -8.92 -10.14
N ASP A 125 7.09 -9.84 -10.23
CA ASP A 125 6.86 -10.68 -11.41
C ASP A 125 6.51 -9.84 -12.64
N ALA A 126 5.64 -8.83 -12.47
CA ALA A 126 5.24 -7.96 -13.58
C ALA A 126 6.43 -7.20 -14.19
N ILE A 127 7.29 -6.60 -13.35
CA ILE A 127 8.45 -5.88 -13.88
C ILE A 127 9.53 -6.82 -14.39
N ALA A 128 9.76 -7.98 -13.74
CA ALA A 128 10.71 -8.99 -14.19
C ALA A 128 10.36 -9.54 -15.59
N ALA A 129 9.07 -9.78 -15.84
CA ALA A 129 8.56 -10.26 -17.13
C ALA A 129 8.83 -9.29 -18.29
N THR A 130 9.14 -8.03 -18.02
CA THR A 130 9.49 -7.06 -19.06
C THR A 130 10.85 -7.34 -19.72
N GLY A 131 11.77 -8.01 -19.00
CA GLY A 131 13.15 -8.19 -19.42
C GLY A 131 14.00 -6.90 -19.45
N GLU A 132 13.46 -5.77 -18.97
CA GLU A 132 14.11 -4.45 -19.05
C GLU A 132 14.71 -3.98 -17.73
N VAL A 133 14.54 -4.75 -16.65
CA VAL A 133 14.99 -4.34 -15.31
C VAL A 133 16.52 -4.35 -15.23
N ASN A 134 17.09 -3.19 -14.93
CA ASN A 134 18.51 -3.04 -14.69
C ASN A 134 18.79 -2.97 -13.20
N GLY A 135 19.28 -4.07 -12.64
CA GLY A 135 19.62 -4.26 -11.24
C GLY A 135 18.75 -5.31 -10.52
N PRO A 136 19.06 -5.60 -9.27
CA PRO A 136 18.38 -6.64 -8.52
C PRO A 136 16.94 -6.27 -8.13
N ILE A 137 16.07 -7.28 -8.06
CA ILE A 137 14.70 -7.17 -7.56
C ILE A 137 14.64 -7.77 -6.15
N ARG A 138 13.99 -7.07 -5.24
CA ARG A 138 13.65 -7.51 -3.89
C ARG A 138 12.16 -7.31 -3.64
N VAL A 139 11.52 -8.26 -2.98
CA VAL A 139 10.14 -8.12 -2.51
C VAL A 139 10.20 -7.80 -1.02
N ILE A 140 9.69 -6.64 -0.64
CA ILE A 140 9.39 -6.26 0.74
C ILE A 140 7.89 -5.96 0.72
N PRO A 141 7.04 -6.90 1.18
CA PRO A 141 5.59 -6.71 1.13
C PRO A 141 5.17 -5.46 1.88
N ALA A 142 4.26 -4.69 1.28
CA ALA A 142 3.70 -3.53 1.96
C ALA A 142 2.93 -3.97 3.22
N ALA A 143 3.00 -3.15 4.24
CA ALA A 143 2.48 -3.44 5.56
C ALA A 143 1.55 -2.33 6.07
N VAL A 144 0.87 -2.61 7.17
CA VAL A 144 0.03 -1.68 7.93
C VAL A 144 0.45 -1.70 9.40
N ASP A 145 0.09 -0.66 10.15
CA ASP A 145 0.21 -0.70 11.61
C ASP A 145 -0.88 -1.62 12.18
N SER A 146 -0.59 -2.92 12.16
CA SER A 146 -1.54 -3.95 12.56
C SER A 146 -1.93 -3.84 14.05
N ALA A 147 -1.03 -3.38 14.91
CA ALA A 147 -1.29 -3.21 16.34
C ALA A 147 -2.25 -2.04 16.61
N MET A 148 -2.02 -0.90 15.97
CA MET A 148 -2.92 0.26 16.06
C MET A 148 -4.31 -0.08 15.50
N LEU A 149 -4.38 -0.74 14.34
CA LEU A 149 -5.63 -1.13 13.71
C LEU A 149 -6.39 -2.17 14.57
N ALA A 150 -5.72 -3.17 15.13
CA ALA A 150 -6.33 -4.14 16.03
C ALA A 150 -6.94 -3.46 17.26
N ALA A 151 -6.18 -2.56 17.90
CA ALA A 151 -6.65 -1.80 19.06
C ALA A 151 -7.85 -0.89 18.71
N LEU A 152 -7.89 -0.30 17.52
CA LEU A 152 -9.05 0.46 17.03
C LEU A 152 -10.25 -0.47 16.84
N GLY A 153 -10.06 -1.62 16.20
CA GLY A 153 -11.11 -2.60 15.95
C GLY A 153 -11.72 -3.19 17.23
N GLU A 154 -10.92 -3.43 18.27
CA GLU A 154 -11.37 -3.93 19.57
C GLU A 154 -12.21 -2.92 20.35
N ARG A 155 -11.92 -1.64 20.23
CA ARG A 155 -12.68 -0.56 20.90
C ARG A 155 -13.99 -0.23 20.20
N THR A 156 -14.20 -0.74 18.99
CA THR A 156 -15.36 -0.40 18.18
C THR A 156 -16.24 -1.63 17.99
N SER A 157 -17.45 -1.63 18.52
CA SER A 157 -18.44 -2.68 18.23
C SER A 157 -18.95 -2.47 16.81
N GLY A 158 -18.67 -3.42 15.92
CA GLY A 158 -19.09 -3.34 14.53
C GLY A 158 -20.45 -3.96 14.28
N ASP A 159 -21.33 -3.21 13.64
CA ASP A 159 -22.58 -3.70 13.06
C ASP A 159 -22.70 -3.17 11.61
N GLY A 160 -23.58 -3.76 10.80
CA GLY A 160 -23.80 -3.32 9.43
C GLY A 160 -22.66 -3.65 8.44
N VAL A 161 -22.75 -3.01 7.28
CA VAL A 161 -21.85 -3.24 6.14
C VAL A 161 -21.24 -1.92 5.70
N PHE A 162 -19.91 -1.82 5.67
CA PHE A 162 -19.16 -0.72 5.07
C PHE A 162 -18.77 -1.09 3.63
N ILE A 163 -18.93 -0.17 2.67
CA ILE A 163 -18.53 -0.38 1.27
C ILE A 163 -17.51 0.69 0.86
N ASP A 164 -16.25 0.30 0.68
CA ASP A 164 -15.23 1.14 0.03
C ASP A 164 -15.36 1.01 -1.49
N ALA A 165 -16.00 1.98 -2.11
CA ALA A 165 -16.26 2.04 -3.53
C ALA A 165 -15.59 3.23 -4.23
N VAL A 166 -14.61 3.86 -3.61
CA VAL A 166 -13.90 5.04 -4.17
C VAL A 166 -13.36 4.76 -5.58
N LYS A 167 -12.84 3.55 -5.81
CA LYS A 167 -12.32 3.13 -7.13
C LYS A 167 -13.39 2.58 -8.06
N GLN A 168 -14.52 2.10 -7.52
CA GLN A 168 -15.58 1.42 -8.27
C GLN A 168 -16.98 1.97 -7.88
N PRO A 169 -17.25 3.28 -8.04
CA PRO A 169 -18.46 3.90 -7.50
C PRO A 169 -19.76 3.30 -8.06
N ARG A 170 -19.79 2.95 -9.35
CA ARG A 170 -20.97 2.31 -9.97
C ARG A 170 -21.24 0.92 -9.42
N LEU A 171 -20.19 0.12 -9.23
CA LEU A 171 -20.30 -1.22 -8.64
C LEU A 171 -20.75 -1.13 -7.19
N GLY A 172 -20.17 -0.21 -6.40
CA GLY A 172 -20.56 0.01 -5.01
C GLY A 172 -22.01 0.42 -4.85
N THR A 173 -22.51 1.33 -5.69
CA THR A 173 -23.93 1.72 -5.70
C THR A 173 -24.84 0.54 -6.04
N ALA A 174 -24.46 -0.30 -7.00
CA ALA A 174 -25.23 -1.50 -7.34
C ALA A 174 -25.27 -2.51 -6.18
N ILE A 175 -24.13 -2.73 -5.49
CA ILE A 175 -24.05 -3.60 -4.31
C ILE A 175 -24.93 -3.06 -3.18
N ALA A 176 -24.87 -1.77 -2.88
CA ALA A 176 -25.70 -1.14 -1.85
C ALA A 176 -27.20 -1.31 -2.14
N ALA A 177 -27.61 -1.20 -3.41
CA ALA A 177 -28.99 -1.44 -3.83
C ALA A 177 -29.42 -2.92 -3.65
N GLU A 178 -28.52 -3.90 -3.90
CA GLU A 178 -28.78 -5.32 -3.64
C GLU A 178 -28.96 -5.59 -2.14
N LEU A 179 -28.08 -5.02 -1.30
CA LEU A 179 -28.16 -5.14 0.17
C LEU A 179 -29.46 -4.54 0.70
N ALA A 180 -29.84 -3.35 0.22
CA ALA A 180 -31.08 -2.66 0.64
C ALA A 180 -32.34 -3.47 0.29
N ARG A 181 -32.37 -4.16 -0.87
CA ARG A 181 -33.49 -5.07 -1.22
C ARG A 181 -33.63 -6.26 -0.24
N SER A 182 -32.54 -6.63 0.44
CA SER A 182 -32.53 -7.64 1.48
C SER A 182 -32.69 -7.08 2.90
N GLY A 183 -33.03 -5.79 3.03
CA GLY A 183 -33.25 -5.12 4.31
C GLY A 183 -31.97 -4.70 5.04
N VAL A 184 -30.78 -4.80 4.42
CA VAL A 184 -29.50 -4.40 5.00
C VAL A 184 -29.08 -3.06 4.41
N GLN A 185 -28.97 -2.03 5.27
CA GLN A 185 -28.42 -0.74 4.89
C GLN A 185 -26.89 -0.77 4.97
N ALA A 186 -26.22 -0.27 3.93
CA ALA A 186 -24.77 -0.19 3.87
C ALA A 186 -24.29 1.26 3.99
N ASP A 187 -23.18 1.46 4.69
CA ASP A 187 -22.43 2.69 4.70
C ASP A 187 -21.54 2.74 3.45
N LEU A 188 -22.01 3.41 2.40
CA LEU A 188 -21.39 3.46 1.07
C LEU A 188 -20.52 4.70 0.89
N HIS A 189 -19.23 4.48 0.62
CA HIS A 189 -18.27 5.54 0.33
C HIS A 189 -17.79 5.48 -1.12
N VAL A 190 -18.18 6.47 -1.91
CA VAL A 190 -17.77 6.65 -3.32
C VAL A 190 -16.76 7.79 -3.50
N THR A 191 -16.47 8.53 -2.42
CA THR A 191 -15.47 9.59 -2.34
C THR A 191 -14.52 9.32 -1.19
N ARG A 192 -13.30 9.87 -1.28
CA ARG A 192 -12.32 9.70 -0.21
C ARG A 192 -12.74 10.41 1.06
N LEU A 193 -12.55 9.74 2.19
CA LEU A 193 -12.64 10.31 3.53
C LEU A 193 -11.24 10.70 4.04
N PRO A 194 -11.17 11.62 5.00
CA PRO A 194 -9.97 11.79 5.82
C PRO A 194 -9.58 10.44 6.45
N ARG A 195 -8.27 10.20 6.61
CA ARG A 195 -7.75 8.87 7.01
C ARG A 195 -8.36 8.33 8.31
N ALA A 196 -8.49 9.19 9.33
CA ALA A 196 -9.06 8.79 10.62
C ALA A 196 -10.54 8.41 10.49
N ASP A 197 -11.32 9.19 9.73
CA ASP A 197 -12.74 8.93 9.51
C ASP A 197 -12.96 7.65 8.72
N TYR A 198 -12.12 7.42 7.70
CA TYR A 198 -12.14 6.19 6.90
C TYR A 198 -11.90 4.94 7.76
N LEU A 199 -10.85 4.95 8.58
CA LEU A 199 -10.56 3.82 9.48
C LEU A 199 -11.63 3.66 10.56
N GLY A 200 -12.17 4.77 11.08
CA GLY A 200 -13.26 4.75 12.06
C GLY A 200 -14.54 4.14 11.50
N ALA A 201 -14.95 4.55 10.29
CA ALA A 201 -16.11 3.99 9.59
C ALA A 201 -15.93 2.50 9.28
N MET A 202 -14.76 2.12 8.77
CA MET A 202 -14.44 0.70 8.53
C MET A 202 -14.46 -0.12 9.83
N ALA A 203 -13.92 0.42 10.93
CA ALA A 203 -13.92 -0.22 12.24
C ALA A 203 -15.33 -0.37 12.84
N ALA A 204 -16.26 0.52 12.49
CA ALA A 204 -17.65 0.46 12.97
C ALA A 204 -18.50 -0.60 12.27
N ALA A 205 -18.03 -1.19 11.17
CA ALA A 205 -18.77 -2.21 10.42
C ALA A 205 -18.50 -3.63 10.95
N ALA A 206 -19.46 -4.54 10.80
CA ALA A 206 -19.27 -5.98 10.99
C ALA A 206 -18.65 -6.62 9.74
N VAL A 207 -19.03 -6.12 8.57
CA VAL A 207 -18.57 -6.61 7.25
C VAL A 207 -18.05 -5.44 6.43
N VAL A 208 -16.87 -5.61 5.86
CA VAL A 208 -16.25 -4.66 4.94
C VAL A 208 -16.30 -5.23 3.53
N VAL A 209 -16.88 -4.48 2.61
CA VAL A 209 -16.82 -4.74 1.16
C VAL A 209 -15.80 -3.79 0.57
N ALA A 210 -14.68 -4.32 0.11
CA ALA A 210 -13.60 -3.54 -0.49
C ALA A 210 -13.56 -3.78 -2.01
N LEU A 211 -13.58 -2.68 -2.79
CA LEU A 211 -13.70 -2.74 -4.25
C LEU A 211 -12.44 -2.18 -4.93
N PRO A 212 -11.35 -2.99 -5.05
CA PRO A 212 -10.11 -2.58 -5.69
C PRO A 212 -10.23 -2.36 -7.20
N ASP A 213 -9.23 -1.73 -7.80
CA ASP A 213 -8.95 -1.98 -9.21
C ASP A 213 -8.33 -3.38 -9.40
N PRO A 214 -8.63 -4.10 -10.48
CA PRO A 214 -8.07 -5.44 -10.70
C PRO A 214 -6.53 -5.48 -10.72
N LEU A 215 -5.90 -4.40 -11.14
CA LEU A 215 -4.45 -4.26 -11.31
C LEU A 215 -3.79 -3.45 -10.17
N GLU A 216 -4.16 -3.68 -8.94
CA GLU A 216 -3.46 -3.07 -7.79
C GLU A 216 -2.04 -3.60 -7.63
N GLY A 217 -1.15 -2.78 -7.05
CA GLY A 217 0.19 -3.25 -6.69
C GLY A 217 0.21 -3.97 -5.35
N PHE A 218 -0.39 -3.34 -4.31
CA PHE A 218 -0.73 -3.94 -3.02
C PHE A 218 -1.98 -3.23 -2.49
N TYR A 219 -3.04 -4.00 -2.20
CA TYR A 219 -4.32 -3.41 -1.83
C TYR A 219 -4.46 -3.26 -0.32
N LEU A 220 -3.94 -2.14 0.21
CA LEU A 220 -3.95 -1.84 1.65
C LEU A 220 -5.34 -1.88 2.30
N PRO A 221 -6.44 -1.35 1.69
CA PRO A 221 -7.75 -1.37 2.33
C PRO A 221 -8.25 -2.76 2.73
N GLY A 222 -7.97 -3.79 1.92
CA GLY A 222 -8.30 -5.17 2.29
C GLY A 222 -7.50 -5.65 3.49
N LEU A 223 -6.19 -5.36 3.54
CA LEU A 223 -5.34 -5.71 4.67
C LEU A 223 -5.73 -4.94 5.94
N GLU A 224 -6.14 -3.68 5.82
CA GLU A 224 -6.63 -2.85 6.93
C GLU A 224 -7.91 -3.42 7.53
N ALA A 225 -8.84 -3.88 6.70
CA ALA A 225 -10.07 -4.54 7.17
C ALA A 225 -9.74 -5.81 7.98
N LEU A 226 -8.77 -6.63 7.50
CA LEU A 226 -8.31 -7.81 8.22
C LEU A 226 -7.65 -7.44 9.55
N ALA A 227 -6.80 -6.41 9.58
CA ALA A 227 -6.13 -5.93 10.78
C ALA A 227 -7.12 -5.37 11.82
N LEU A 228 -8.16 -4.64 11.38
CA LEU A 228 -9.27 -4.19 12.22
C LEU A 228 -10.10 -5.37 12.76
N GLY A 229 -9.88 -6.59 12.27
CA GLY A 229 -10.66 -7.77 12.63
C GLY A 229 -12.09 -7.72 12.07
N ARG A 230 -12.27 -7.15 10.90
CA ARG A 230 -13.56 -7.10 10.20
C ARG A 230 -13.65 -8.20 9.16
N ALA A 231 -14.84 -8.74 8.96
CA ALA A 231 -15.06 -9.74 7.94
C ALA A 231 -14.98 -9.08 6.56
N LEU A 232 -14.06 -9.55 5.72
CA LEU A 232 -13.78 -8.95 4.43
C LEU A 232 -14.48 -9.69 3.30
N VAL A 233 -15.14 -8.93 2.42
CA VAL A 233 -15.60 -9.35 1.10
C VAL A 233 -14.87 -8.51 0.06
N GLN A 234 -14.07 -9.15 -0.79
CA GLN A 234 -13.28 -8.48 -1.81
C GLN A 234 -13.10 -9.42 -3.00
N TYR A 235 -13.45 -9.00 -4.21
CA TYR A 235 -13.12 -9.81 -5.40
C TYR A 235 -11.61 -9.81 -5.67
N ASP A 236 -11.13 -10.78 -6.45
CA ASP A 236 -9.72 -10.94 -6.77
C ASP A 236 -9.13 -9.68 -7.41
N CYS A 237 -8.01 -9.23 -6.85
CA CYS A 237 -7.12 -8.27 -7.49
C CYS A 237 -5.67 -8.71 -7.29
N VAL A 238 -4.82 -8.35 -8.25
CA VAL A 238 -3.43 -8.79 -8.28
C VAL A 238 -2.69 -8.44 -6.98
N GLY A 239 -2.94 -7.25 -6.45
CA GLY A 239 -2.26 -6.71 -5.26
C GLY A 239 -2.72 -7.30 -3.92
N SER A 240 -3.71 -8.20 -3.89
CA SER A 240 -4.14 -8.86 -2.66
C SER A 240 -3.76 -10.35 -2.58
N ARG A 241 -3.22 -10.91 -3.66
CA ARG A 241 -2.93 -12.35 -3.75
C ARG A 241 -1.86 -12.84 -2.78
N ASP A 242 -1.00 -11.97 -2.28
CA ASP A 242 0.00 -12.33 -1.28
C ASP A 242 -0.64 -12.63 0.08
N TYR A 243 -1.79 -12.01 0.43
CA TYR A 243 -2.42 -12.15 1.74
C TYR A 243 -3.85 -12.70 1.73
N LEU A 244 -4.63 -12.52 0.66
CA LEU A 244 -6.04 -12.88 0.60
C LEU A 244 -6.25 -14.36 0.26
N ARG A 245 -7.13 -15.04 1.01
CA ARG A 245 -7.47 -16.45 0.80
C ARG A 245 -8.98 -16.63 0.95
N ASP A 246 -9.63 -17.06 -0.14
CA ASP A 246 -11.08 -17.29 -0.15
C ASP A 246 -11.49 -18.39 0.84
N GLY A 247 -12.55 -18.13 1.62
CA GLY A 247 -13.11 -19.04 2.60
C GLY A 247 -12.26 -19.21 3.88
N ASP A 248 -11.02 -18.71 3.91
CA ASP A 248 -10.11 -18.79 5.05
C ASP A 248 -10.08 -17.46 5.83
N ASN A 249 -9.64 -16.37 5.21
CA ASN A 249 -9.53 -15.05 5.87
C ASN A 249 -10.44 -13.97 5.27
N ALA A 250 -11.13 -14.26 4.16
CA ALA A 250 -12.08 -13.38 3.49
C ALA A 250 -13.02 -14.19 2.61
N LEU A 251 -14.05 -13.55 2.01
CA LEU A 251 -14.77 -14.09 0.87
C LEU A 251 -14.34 -13.37 -0.40
N VAL A 252 -14.02 -14.16 -1.45
CA VAL A 252 -13.53 -13.66 -2.74
C VAL A 252 -14.53 -14.01 -3.87
N PRO A 253 -15.68 -13.32 -3.93
CA PRO A 253 -16.68 -13.56 -4.97
C PRO A 253 -16.21 -13.07 -6.34
N THR A 254 -16.93 -13.45 -7.40
CA THR A 254 -16.79 -12.83 -8.73
C THR A 254 -17.10 -11.33 -8.66
N ARG A 255 -16.54 -10.54 -9.61
CA ARG A 255 -16.72 -9.08 -9.68
C ARG A 255 -18.11 -8.70 -10.21
N GLU A 256 -19.14 -9.20 -9.57
CA GLU A 256 -20.54 -8.95 -9.90
C GLU A 256 -21.29 -8.46 -8.67
N ALA A 257 -22.13 -7.43 -8.82
CA ALA A 257 -22.82 -6.80 -7.69
C ALA A 257 -23.62 -7.83 -6.88
N ALA A 258 -24.35 -8.72 -7.53
CA ALA A 258 -25.17 -9.75 -6.88
C ALA A 258 -24.31 -10.77 -6.10
N ALA A 259 -23.17 -11.19 -6.65
CA ALA A 259 -22.27 -12.13 -6.00
C ALA A 259 -21.62 -11.52 -4.75
N ILE A 260 -21.16 -10.26 -4.87
CA ILE A 260 -20.53 -9.51 -3.75
C ILE A 260 -21.58 -9.25 -2.66
N ALA A 261 -22.78 -8.78 -3.01
CA ALA A 261 -23.86 -8.56 -2.06
C ALA A 261 -24.27 -9.85 -1.35
N SER A 262 -24.41 -10.97 -2.07
CA SER A 262 -24.72 -12.28 -1.50
C SER A 262 -23.65 -12.72 -0.49
N ALA A 263 -22.37 -12.53 -0.81
CA ALA A 263 -21.27 -12.83 0.12
C ALA A 263 -21.34 -11.95 1.38
N ALA A 264 -21.60 -10.65 1.23
CA ALA A 264 -21.76 -9.73 2.36
C ALA A 264 -22.96 -10.09 3.24
N LEU A 265 -24.13 -10.43 2.66
CA LEU A 265 -25.32 -10.86 3.39
C LEU A 265 -25.09 -12.15 4.18
N ARG A 266 -24.38 -13.12 3.60
CA ARG A 266 -24.03 -14.37 4.30
C ARG A 266 -23.16 -14.11 5.53
N LEU A 267 -22.14 -13.23 5.39
CA LEU A 267 -21.31 -12.85 6.52
C LEU A 267 -22.08 -11.99 7.54
N HIS A 268 -22.97 -11.13 7.08
CA HIS A 268 -23.81 -10.33 7.98
C HIS A 268 -24.74 -11.22 8.84
N ALA A 269 -25.29 -12.26 8.26
CA ALA A 269 -26.22 -13.18 8.94
C ALA A 269 -25.52 -14.21 9.85
N ASP A 270 -24.30 -14.67 9.52
CA ASP A 270 -23.60 -15.74 10.23
C ASP A 270 -22.45 -15.18 11.12
N ALA A 271 -22.79 -14.86 12.36
CA ALA A 271 -21.80 -14.34 13.34
C ALA A 271 -20.68 -15.34 13.66
N ALA A 272 -20.97 -16.63 13.66
CA ALA A 272 -19.97 -17.66 13.96
C ALA A 272 -18.95 -17.77 12.81
N TRP A 273 -19.42 -17.73 11.57
CA TRP A 273 -18.52 -17.72 10.41
C TRP A 273 -17.71 -16.44 10.35
N ARG A 274 -18.34 -15.27 10.55
CA ARG A 274 -17.64 -13.98 10.68
C ARG A 274 -16.48 -14.06 11.67
N THR A 275 -16.74 -14.57 12.88
CA THR A 275 -15.72 -14.67 13.94
C THR A 275 -14.51 -15.49 13.49
N ARG A 276 -14.73 -16.62 12.80
CA ARG A 276 -13.62 -17.45 12.28
C ARG A 276 -12.79 -16.71 11.23
N LEU A 277 -13.46 -16.09 10.25
CA LEU A 277 -12.77 -15.32 9.21
C LEU A 277 -11.99 -14.13 9.79
N CYS A 278 -12.57 -13.41 10.75
CA CYS A 278 -11.91 -12.30 11.44
C CYS A 278 -10.67 -12.75 12.21
N ALA A 279 -10.70 -13.91 12.86
CA ALA A 279 -9.53 -14.46 13.56
C ALA A 279 -8.40 -14.81 12.58
N ALA A 280 -8.70 -15.50 11.48
CA ALA A 280 -7.74 -15.83 10.43
C ALA A 280 -7.23 -14.55 9.71
N GLY A 281 -8.11 -13.56 9.51
CA GLY A 281 -7.76 -12.25 8.95
C GLY A 281 -6.74 -11.51 9.80
N ARG A 282 -6.96 -11.40 11.12
CA ARG A 282 -5.99 -10.80 12.05
C ARG A 282 -4.66 -11.53 12.05
N ALA A 283 -4.67 -12.87 12.07
CA ALA A 283 -3.45 -13.66 11.99
C ALA A 283 -2.68 -13.44 10.69
N THR A 284 -3.41 -13.21 9.59
CA THR A 284 -2.82 -12.84 8.30
C THR A 284 -2.21 -11.43 8.38
N ALA A 285 -2.96 -10.44 8.84
CA ALA A 285 -2.51 -9.05 8.91
C ALA A 285 -1.27 -8.88 9.80
N ALA A 286 -1.15 -9.65 10.88
CA ALA A 286 0.02 -9.63 11.75
C ALA A 286 1.34 -10.04 11.05
N ARG A 287 1.28 -10.73 9.92
CA ARG A 287 2.47 -11.06 9.10
C ARG A 287 2.89 -9.93 8.15
N PHE A 288 2.00 -8.96 7.95
CA PHE A 288 2.19 -7.79 7.10
C PHE A 288 2.13 -6.52 7.96
N ASP A 289 2.90 -6.51 9.04
CA ASP A 289 3.00 -5.36 9.95
C ASP A 289 4.21 -4.48 9.65
N LEU A 290 4.19 -3.25 10.16
CA LEU A 290 5.29 -2.30 9.96
C LEU A 290 6.62 -2.76 10.55
N ALA A 291 6.63 -3.64 11.54
CA ALA A 291 7.88 -4.18 12.11
C ALA A 291 8.53 -5.16 11.14
N SER A 292 7.75 -6.03 10.49
CA SER A 292 8.22 -6.94 9.45
C SER A 292 8.73 -6.20 8.22
N GLU A 293 8.02 -5.15 7.77
CA GLU A 293 8.45 -4.29 6.67
C GLU A 293 9.77 -3.57 7.03
N ARG A 294 9.88 -3.04 8.25
CA ARG A 294 11.10 -2.40 8.76
C ARG A 294 12.28 -3.36 8.77
N ALA A 295 12.09 -4.59 9.24
CA ALA A 295 13.15 -5.59 9.22
C ALA A 295 13.64 -5.84 7.78
N GLY A 296 12.74 -5.97 6.81
CA GLY A 296 13.10 -6.11 5.40
C GLY A 296 13.85 -4.90 4.83
N VAL A 297 13.49 -3.68 5.27
CA VAL A 297 14.20 -2.46 4.88
C VAL A 297 15.59 -2.41 5.54
N HIS A 298 15.73 -2.80 6.81
CA HIS A 298 17.03 -2.87 7.49
C HIS A 298 17.96 -3.88 6.81
N ASP A 299 17.49 -5.10 6.50
CA ASP A 299 18.25 -6.10 5.75
C ASP A 299 18.70 -5.58 4.37
N LEU A 300 17.85 -4.79 3.70
CA LEU A 300 18.20 -4.13 2.45
C LEU A 300 19.34 -3.12 2.64
N LEU A 301 19.28 -2.32 3.70
CA LEU A 301 20.28 -1.27 4.01
C LEU A 301 21.62 -1.90 4.39
N ASP A 302 21.63 -2.96 5.18
CA ASP A 302 22.83 -3.71 5.57
C ASP A 302 23.55 -4.32 4.36
N GLY A 303 22.77 -4.81 3.39
CA GLY A 303 23.31 -5.39 2.14
C GLY A 303 23.41 -4.43 0.95
N LEU A 304 23.18 -3.12 1.14
CA LEU A 304 22.96 -2.17 0.04
C LEU A 304 24.13 -2.10 -0.96
N ASP A 305 25.36 -2.03 -0.47
CA ASP A 305 26.55 -1.91 -1.33
C ASP A 305 26.80 -3.18 -2.14
N ASP A 306 26.56 -4.34 -1.56
CA ASP A 306 26.69 -5.63 -2.26
C ASP A 306 25.61 -5.82 -3.34
N LEU A 307 24.39 -5.36 -3.05
CA LEU A 307 23.30 -5.34 -4.02
C LEU A 307 23.58 -4.37 -5.17
N TRP A 308 24.22 -3.23 -4.87
CA TRP A 308 24.56 -2.24 -5.90
C TRP A 308 25.68 -2.69 -6.82
N ARG A 309 26.63 -3.51 -6.33
CA ARG A 309 27.75 -4.03 -7.14
C ARG A 309 27.34 -5.16 -8.11
N ARG A 310 26.21 -5.81 -7.88
CA ARG A 310 25.64 -6.84 -8.77
C ARG A 310 24.99 -6.25 -10.01
#